data_a90753d4d4f62cbd7a1924f5678ee0b5
#
_entry.id   a90753d4d4f62cbd7a1924f5678ee0b5
#
_cell.length_a   1.000
_cell.length_b   1.000
_cell.length_c   1.000
_cell.angle_alpha   90.00
_cell.angle_beta   90.00
_cell.angle_gamma   90.00
#
_symmetry.space_group_name_H-M   'P 1'
#
loop_
_entity.id
_entity.type
_entity.pdbx_description
1 polymer ?
#
loop_
_entity_poly.entity_id
_entity_poly.type
_entity_poly.pdbx_seq_one_letter_code
_entity_poly.pdbx_strand_id
1 'polypeptide(L)'
;MRPCVIQISDVLKALSVRASIWSKTDDLSIQSLRILAVISDEIVNSPHESLHIPLPRDPRLQKVTQAILIDPNSKHSVEHWANIGAVSSRTLRRLIRSELNMSFSEWRQQVLLIHSLEMIARGESVGAVAHALGYSTPSNFIAMFRRVYGDSPTRYFSSRGI
;
A
#
# COMPACT_ATOMS: atom_id res chain seq x y z
N MET A 1 6.16 7.19 -10.40
CA MET A 1 6.35 7.49 -8.97
C MET A 1 6.24 6.16 -8.24
N ARG A 2 7.18 5.78 -7.37
CA ARG A 2 7.11 4.51 -6.63
C ARG A 2 6.46 4.80 -5.28
N PRO A 3 5.49 4.02 -4.83
CA PRO A 3 4.94 4.19 -3.50
C PRO A 3 6.02 3.92 -2.46
N CYS A 4 6.10 4.79 -1.46
CA CYS A 4 7.00 4.63 -0.31
C CYS A 4 6.20 4.87 0.98
N VAL A 5 6.60 4.23 2.05
CA VAL A 5 6.15 4.59 3.40
C VAL A 5 7.18 5.53 3.97
N ILE A 6 6.74 6.67 4.46
CA ILE A 6 7.58 7.63 5.18
C ILE A 6 7.24 7.58 6.65
N GLN A 7 8.24 7.78 7.49
CA GLN A 7 8.01 8.01 8.91
C GLN A 7 7.44 9.43 9.09
N ILE A 8 6.28 9.52 9.73
CA ILE A 8 5.63 10.81 9.97
C ILE A 8 6.16 11.38 11.29
N SER A 9 6.92 12.49 11.22
CA SER A 9 7.33 13.24 12.41
C SER A 9 6.10 13.93 13.06
N ASP A 10 6.19 14.24 14.35
CA ASP A 10 5.12 15.00 15.03
C ASP A 10 4.90 16.37 14.37
N VAL A 11 5.97 16.98 13.84
CA VAL A 11 5.89 18.23 13.07
C VAL A 11 5.10 18.04 11.79
N LEU A 12 5.43 17.02 11.00
CA LEU A 12 4.71 16.71 9.75
C LEU A 12 3.23 16.42 10.02
N LYS A 13 2.93 15.67 11.08
CA LYS A 13 1.56 15.37 11.50
C LYS A 13 0.76 16.64 11.85
N ALA A 14 1.32 17.50 12.71
CA ALA A 14 0.68 18.73 13.12
C ALA A 14 0.43 19.69 11.93
N LEU A 15 1.42 19.84 11.05
CA LEU A 15 1.32 20.69 9.86
C LEU A 15 0.33 20.14 8.84
N SER A 16 0.27 18.82 8.65
CA SER A 16 -0.70 18.18 7.76
C SER A 16 -2.14 18.36 8.23
N VAL A 17 -2.39 18.21 9.53
CA VAL A 17 -3.71 18.49 10.13
C VAL A 17 -4.09 19.96 9.91
N ARG A 18 -3.17 20.90 10.10
CA ARG A 18 -3.41 22.31 9.83
C ARG A 18 -3.69 22.61 8.35
N ALA A 19 -2.99 21.94 7.44
CA ALA A 19 -3.18 22.12 6.01
C ALA A 19 -4.49 21.47 5.50
N SER A 20 -5.00 20.43 6.16
CA SER A 20 -6.22 19.73 5.74
C SER A 20 -7.50 20.57 5.83
N ILE A 21 -7.50 21.63 6.63
CA ILE A 21 -8.63 22.56 6.78
C ILE A 21 -8.67 23.66 5.70
N TRP A 22 -7.62 23.77 4.86
CA TRP A 22 -7.61 24.78 3.79
C TRP A 22 -8.50 24.35 2.64
N SER A 23 -9.29 25.31 2.12
CA SER A 23 -10.09 25.04 0.92
C SER A 23 -9.20 24.96 -0.31
N LYS A 24 -9.58 24.12 -1.28
CA LYS A 24 -8.91 24.02 -2.57
C LYS A 24 -9.06 25.28 -3.45
N THR A 25 -9.99 26.14 -3.08
CA THR A 25 -10.36 27.36 -3.83
C THR A 25 -9.81 28.64 -3.23
N ASP A 26 -9.18 28.56 -2.06
CA ASP A 26 -8.62 29.75 -1.40
C ASP A 26 -7.25 30.09 -1.99
N ASP A 27 -7.01 31.38 -2.22
CA ASP A 27 -5.67 31.88 -2.47
C ASP A 27 -4.81 31.67 -1.22
N LEU A 28 -3.80 30.81 -1.36
CA LEU A 28 -2.92 30.48 -0.25
C LEU A 28 -2.13 31.70 0.20
N SER A 29 -2.25 32.06 1.46
CA SER A 29 -1.44 33.12 2.06
C SER A 29 0.06 32.78 2.03
N ILE A 30 0.93 33.79 2.12
CA ILE A 30 2.38 33.59 2.25
C ILE A 30 2.72 32.65 3.41
N GLN A 31 1.97 32.72 4.52
CA GLN A 31 2.13 31.83 5.66
C GLN A 31 1.77 30.40 5.32
N SER A 32 0.68 30.17 4.57
CA SER A 32 0.28 28.83 4.11
C SER A 32 1.31 28.22 3.16
N LEU A 33 1.90 29.02 2.27
CA LEU A 33 2.97 28.57 1.37
C LEU A 33 4.24 28.17 2.13
N ARG A 34 4.59 28.87 3.20
CA ARG A 34 5.73 28.49 4.07
C ARG A 34 5.46 27.16 4.77
N ILE A 35 4.24 26.93 5.26
CA ILE A 35 3.85 25.65 5.87
C ILE A 35 3.94 24.52 4.85
N LEU A 36 3.47 24.72 3.62
CA LEU A 36 3.61 23.72 2.54
C LEU A 36 5.07 23.43 2.21
N ALA A 37 5.94 24.43 2.22
CA ALA A 37 7.37 24.23 2.02
C ALA A 37 7.96 23.34 3.13
N VAL A 38 7.64 23.59 4.39
CA VAL A 38 8.10 22.76 5.51
C VAL A 38 7.53 21.34 5.41
N ILE A 39 6.26 21.17 5.06
CA ILE A 39 5.67 19.83 4.81
C ILE A 39 6.45 19.10 3.71
N SER A 40 6.78 19.78 2.60
CA SER A 40 7.59 19.22 1.52
C SER A 40 8.98 18.78 2.01
N ASP A 41 9.65 19.62 2.78
CA ASP A 41 10.98 19.32 3.32
C ASP A 41 10.93 18.14 4.29
N GLU A 42 9.93 18.06 5.17
CA GLU A 42 9.70 16.93 6.06
C GLU A 42 9.48 15.62 5.29
N ILE A 43 8.67 15.66 4.22
CA ILE A 43 8.43 14.48 3.37
C ILE A 43 9.70 14.04 2.66
N VAL A 44 10.47 14.98 2.09
CA VAL A 44 11.70 14.67 1.33
C VAL A 44 12.79 14.13 2.24
N ASN A 45 12.93 14.66 3.45
CA ASN A 45 13.97 14.28 4.40
C ASN A 45 13.56 13.14 5.35
N SER A 46 12.29 12.71 5.33
CA SER A 46 11.83 11.58 6.14
C SER A 46 12.56 10.29 5.77
N PRO A 47 12.89 9.42 6.74
CA PRO A 47 13.37 8.08 6.44
C PRO A 47 12.37 7.34 5.54
N HIS A 48 12.81 6.98 4.36
CA HIS A 48 11.98 6.28 3.39
C HIS A 48 12.19 4.78 3.54
N GLU A 49 11.16 4.05 3.93
CA GLU A 49 11.11 2.62 3.64
C GLU A 49 10.56 2.47 2.22
N SER A 50 11.43 2.08 1.30
CA SER A 50 10.98 1.69 -0.03
C SER A 50 10.09 0.47 0.11
N LEU A 51 8.78 0.68 0.05
CA LEU A 51 7.89 -0.41 -0.31
C LEU A 51 8.26 -0.77 -1.75
N HIS A 52 9.17 -1.71 -1.90
CA HIS A 52 9.46 -2.29 -3.20
C HIS A 52 8.26 -3.14 -3.64
N ILE A 53 7.17 -2.43 -3.97
CA ILE A 53 6.15 -3.04 -4.80
C ILE A 53 6.66 -2.88 -6.22
N PRO A 54 7.03 -3.94 -6.88
CA PRO A 54 7.15 -3.86 -8.31
C PRO A 54 5.76 -3.65 -8.88
N LEU A 55 5.39 -2.40 -9.13
CA LEU A 55 4.19 -2.10 -9.90
C LEU A 55 4.44 -2.55 -11.33
N PRO A 56 3.58 -3.41 -11.87
CA PRO A 56 3.75 -3.89 -13.24
C PRO A 56 3.62 -2.73 -14.22
N ARG A 57 4.45 -2.75 -15.24
CA ARG A 57 4.38 -1.79 -16.36
C ARG A 57 3.43 -2.29 -17.44
N ASP A 58 3.30 -3.60 -17.60
CA ASP A 58 2.40 -4.21 -18.56
C ASP A 58 0.93 -3.86 -18.23
N PRO A 59 0.18 -3.25 -19.15
CA PRO A 59 -1.20 -2.83 -18.90
C PRO A 59 -2.14 -3.98 -18.49
N ARG A 60 -1.84 -5.21 -18.95
CA ARG A 60 -2.62 -6.41 -18.59
C ARG A 60 -2.43 -6.76 -17.12
N LEU A 61 -1.20 -6.66 -16.61
CA LEU A 61 -0.91 -6.86 -15.20
C LEU A 61 -1.49 -5.72 -14.33
N GLN A 62 -1.49 -4.49 -14.83
CA GLN A 62 -2.12 -3.35 -14.13
C GLN A 62 -3.63 -3.58 -13.93
N LYS A 63 -4.34 -4.09 -14.96
CA LYS A 63 -5.75 -4.45 -14.84
C LYS A 63 -5.97 -5.53 -13.78
N VAL A 64 -5.11 -6.55 -13.74
CA VAL A 64 -5.20 -7.62 -12.73
C VAL A 64 -4.93 -7.05 -11.33
N THR A 65 -3.94 -6.15 -11.18
CA THR A 65 -3.65 -5.47 -9.90
C THR A 65 -4.87 -4.72 -9.39
N GLN A 66 -5.49 -3.90 -10.25
CA GLN A 66 -6.69 -3.15 -9.89
C GLN A 66 -7.84 -4.06 -9.46
N ALA A 67 -8.06 -5.16 -10.19
CA ALA A 67 -9.11 -6.10 -9.86
C ALA A 67 -8.86 -6.82 -8.51
N ILE A 68 -7.61 -7.17 -8.19
CA ILE A 68 -7.23 -7.71 -6.87
C ILE A 68 -7.51 -6.70 -5.75
N LEU A 69 -7.27 -5.41 -5.99
CA LEU A 69 -7.52 -4.35 -4.99
C LEU A 69 -9.01 -4.06 -4.79
N ILE A 70 -9.84 -4.26 -5.82
CA ILE A 70 -11.30 -4.12 -5.72
C ILE A 70 -11.92 -5.26 -4.91
N ASP A 71 -11.43 -6.50 -5.11
CA ASP A 71 -11.90 -7.68 -4.37
C ASP A 71 -10.71 -8.47 -3.78
N PRO A 72 -10.10 -7.95 -2.71
CA PRO A 72 -8.90 -8.54 -2.12
C PRO A 72 -9.15 -9.90 -1.45
N ASN A 73 -10.37 -10.13 -0.96
CA ASN A 73 -10.78 -11.38 -0.29
C ASN A 73 -11.10 -12.52 -1.28
N SER A 74 -11.12 -12.24 -2.57
CA SER A 74 -11.54 -13.25 -3.53
C SER A 74 -10.61 -14.47 -3.55
N LYS A 75 -11.23 -15.65 -3.54
CA LYS A 75 -10.55 -16.95 -3.67
C LYS A 75 -10.48 -17.43 -5.12
N HIS A 76 -10.55 -16.49 -6.06
CA HIS A 76 -10.52 -16.82 -7.46
C HIS A 76 -9.21 -17.50 -7.87
N SER A 77 -9.33 -18.41 -8.82
CA SER A 77 -8.20 -19.13 -9.41
C SER A 77 -7.33 -18.19 -10.25
N VAL A 78 -6.11 -18.62 -10.57
CA VAL A 78 -5.22 -17.85 -11.45
C VAL A 78 -5.80 -17.70 -12.86
N GLU A 79 -6.64 -18.62 -13.28
CA GLU A 79 -7.38 -18.60 -14.56
C GLU A 79 -8.35 -17.42 -14.61
N HIS A 80 -9.08 -17.19 -13.52
CA HIS A 80 -9.97 -16.04 -13.39
C HIS A 80 -9.20 -14.71 -13.56
N TRP A 81 -8.08 -14.57 -12.86
CA TRP A 81 -7.24 -13.38 -12.95
C TRP A 81 -6.60 -13.20 -14.32
N ALA A 82 -6.25 -14.31 -14.98
CA ALA A 82 -5.73 -14.28 -16.34
C ALA A 82 -6.79 -13.77 -17.34
N ASN A 83 -8.04 -14.18 -17.17
CA ASN A 83 -9.15 -13.69 -18.00
C ASN A 83 -9.34 -12.16 -17.85
N ILE A 84 -9.22 -11.61 -16.65
CA ILE A 84 -9.28 -10.15 -16.43
C ILE A 84 -8.17 -9.43 -17.18
N GLY A 85 -6.97 -10.00 -17.21
CA GLY A 85 -5.85 -9.50 -17.99
C GLY A 85 -5.93 -9.79 -19.49
N ALA A 86 -6.99 -10.47 -19.96
CA ALA A 86 -7.15 -10.96 -21.34
C ALA A 86 -5.95 -11.79 -21.82
N VAL A 87 -5.44 -12.68 -20.98
CA VAL A 87 -4.31 -13.57 -21.25
C VAL A 87 -4.59 -15.00 -20.75
N SER A 88 -3.79 -15.98 -21.19
CA SER A 88 -3.79 -17.30 -20.57
C SER A 88 -3.08 -17.29 -19.21
N SER A 89 -3.41 -18.25 -18.32
CA SER A 89 -2.71 -18.42 -17.03
C SER A 89 -1.20 -18.58 -17.19
N ARG A 90 -0.77 -19.26 -18.25
CA ARG A 90 0.65 -19.42 -18.60
C ARG A 90 1.28 -18.06 -18.93
N THR A 91 0.60 -17.24 -19.72
CA THR A 91 1.08 -15.90 -20.10
C THR A 91 1.12 -14.99 -18.88
N LEU A 92 0.08 -15.02 -18.02
CA LEU A 92 0.04 -14.23 -16.79
C LEU A 92 1.25 -14.56 -15.90
N ARG A 93 1.48 -15.84 -15.61
CA ARG A 93 2.63 -16.27 -14.78
C ARG A 93 3.97 -15.87 -15.40
N ARG A 94 4.12 -15.99 -16.73
CA ARG A 94 5.33 -15.60 -17.43
C ARG A 94 5.59 -14.09 -17.36
N LEU A 95 4.57 -13.28 -17.54
CA LEU A 95 4.68 -11.82 -17.45
C LEU A 95 5.08 -11.39 -16.04
N ILE A 96 4.44 -11.93 -15.01
CA ILE A 96 4.79 -11.64 -13.62
C ILE A 96 6.23 -12.06 -13.34
N ARG A 97 6.64 -13.24 -13.78
CA ARG A 97 8.00 -13.71 -13.57
C ARG A 97 9.05 -12.86 -14.30
N SER A 98 8.75 -12.47 -15.55
CA SER A 98 9.69 -11.68 -16.37
C SER A 98 9.79 -10.22 -15.91
N GLU A 99 8.69 -9.63 -15.45
CA GLU A 99 8.66 -8.20 -15.11
C GLU A 99 8.98 -7.96 -13.62
N LEU A 100 8.52 -8.85 -12.74
CA LEU A 100 8.57 -8.66 -11.28
C LEU A 100 9.47 -9.67 -10.56
N ASN A 101 9.97 -10.68 -11.27
CA ASN A 101 10.80 -11.77 -10.74
C ASN A 101 10.17 -12.56 -9.58
N MET A 102 8.86 -12.70 -9.56
CA MET A 102 8.10 -13.42 -8.51
C MET A 102 7.03 -14.33 -9.11
N SER A 103 6.49 -15.22 -8.29
CA SER A 103 5.29 -15.99 -8.63
C SER A 103 4.02 -15.14 -8.54
N PHE A 104 2.91 -15.61 -9.12
CA PHE A 104 1.62 -14.95 -8.98
C PHE A 104 1.18 -14.84 -7.51
N SER A 105 1.40 -15.89 -6.71
CA SER A 105 1.02 -15.91 -5.30
C SER A 105 1.82 -14.91 -4.47
N GLU A 106 3.13 -14.83 -4.68
CA GLU A 106 3.99 -13.86 -4.02
C GLU A 106 3.59 -12.42 -4.39
N TRP A 107 3.36 -12.18 -5.68
CA TRP A 107 2.93 -10.86 -6.16
C TRP A 107 1.58 -10.46 -5.58
N ARG A 108 0.57 -11.36 -5.64
CA ARG A 108 -0.75 -11.11 -5.04
C ARG A 108 -0.63 -10.82 -3.54
N GLN A 109 0.19 -11.58 -2.82
CA GLN A 109 0.42 -11.36 -1.40
C GLN A 109 1.01 -9.98 -1.13
N GLN A 110 1.95 -9.50 -1.96
CA GLN A 110 2.51 -8.15 -1.82
C GLN A 110 1.46 -7.07 -2.08
N VAL A 111 0.63 -7.20 -3.12
CA VAL A 111 -0.47 -6.28 -3.39
C VAL A 111 -1.41 -6.16 -2.17
N LEU A 112 -1.78 -7.30 -1.57
CA LEU A 112 -2.64 -7.31 -0.39
C LEU A 112 -1.96 -6.69 0.85
N LEU A 113 -0.67 -6.94 1.03
CA LEU A 113 0.08 -6.35 2.14
C LEU A 113 0.09 -4.84 2.11
N ILE A 114 0.25 -4.26 0.94
CA ILE A 114 0.22 -2.81 0.78
C ILE A 114 -1.15 -2.26 1.07
N HIS A 115 -2.17 -2.91 0.54
CA HIS A 115 -3.54 -2.52 0.85
C HIS A 115 -3.81 -2.60 2.36
N SER A 116 -3.23 -3.60 3.06
CA SER A 116 -3.31 -3.66 4.52
C SER A 116 -2.70 -2.47 5.23
N LEU A 117 -1.58 -1.93 4.73
CA LEU A 117 -0.97 -0.73 5.31
C LEU A 117 -1.90 0.48 5.18
N GLU A 118 -2.55 0.64 4.01
CA GLU A 118 -3.52 1.72 3.80
C GLU A 118 -4.73 1.60 4.73
N MET A 119 -5.28 0.39 4.91
CA MET A 119 -6.42 0.14 5.80
C MET A 119 -6.07 0.45 7.26
N ILE A 120 -4.91 -0.01 7.74
CA ILE A 120 -4.45 0.24 9.11
C ILE A 120 -4.18 1.73 9.32
N ALA A 121 -3.55 2.41 8.35
CA ALA A 121 -3.32 3.85 8.41
C ALA A 121 -4.63 4.67 8.47
N ARG A 122 -5.73 4.14 7.94
CA ARG A 122 -7.09 4.70 8.09
C ARG A 122 -7.75 4.41 9.44
N GLY A 123 -7.08 3.68 10.33
CA GLY A 123 -7.56 3.33 11.67
C GLY A 123 -8.34 2.02 11.73
N GLU A 124 -8.35 1.20 10.69
CA GLU A 124 -9.00 -0.10 10.72
C GLU A 124 -8.27 -1.06 11.67
N SER A 125 -9.05 -1.85 12.43
CA SER A 125 -8.46 -2.83 13.33
C SER A 125 -7.76 -3.96 12.56
N VAL A 126 -6.69 -4.51 13.14
CA VAL A 126 -5.94 -5.64 12.56
C VAL A 126 -6.85 -6.84 12.26
N GLY A 127 -7.89 -7.08 13.08
CA GLY A 127 -8.89 -8.12 12.86
C GLY A 127 -9.74 -7.85 11.63
N ALA A 128 -10.24 -6.61 11.47
CA ALA A 128 -11.02 -6.20 10.30
C ALA A 128 -10.21 -6.32 9.02
N VAL A 129 -8.96 -5.85 9.04
CA VAL A 129 -8.03 -5.95 7.90
C VAL A 129 -7.78 -7.41 7.52
N ALA A 130 -7.48 -8.29 8.49
CA ALA A 130 -7.27 -9.71 8.23
C ALA A 130 -8.48 -10.35 7.53
N HIS A 131 -9.69 -10.05 8.02
CA HIS A 131 -10.92 -10.56 7.44
C HIS A 131 -11.16 -10.02 6.02
N ALA A 132 -11.00 -8.71 5.81
CA ALA A 132 -11.17 -8.06 4.51
C ALA A 132 -10.21 -8.61 3.45
N LEU A 133 -8.99 -8.98 3.86
CA LEU A 133 -7.97 -9.56 2.97
C LEU A 133 -8.09 -11.09 2.80
N GLY A 134 -9.11 -11.72 3.38
CA GLY A 134 -9.39 -13.15 3.22
C GLY A 134 -8.54 -14.08 4.06
N TYR A 135 -7.92 -13.60 5.13
CA TYR A 135 -7.23 -14.44 6.10
C TYR A 135 -8.23 -15.15 7.02
N SER A 136 -8.03 -16.44 7.24
CA SER A 136 -8.91 -17.23 8.11
C SER A 136 -8.88 -16.78 9.57
N THR A 137 -7.77 -16.23 10.02
CA THR A 137 -7.60 -15.67 11.37
C THR A 137 -6.70 -14.43 11.34
N PRO A 138 -6.86 -13.49 12.30
CA PRO A 138 -5.93 -12.37 12.47
C PRO A 138 -4.48 -12.84 12.72
N SER A 139 -4.30 -13.97 13.41
CA SER A 139 -2.96 -14.53 13.66
C SER A 139 -2.23 -14.91 12.38
N ASN A 140 -2.93 -15.46 11.39
CA ASN A 140 -2.35 -15.81 10.09
C ASN A 140 -1.89 -14.55 9.33
N PHE A 141 -2.67 -13.49 9.38
CA PHE A 141 -2.29 -12.20 8.82
C PHE A 141 -1.08 -11.60 9.53
N ILE A 142 -1.07 -11.58 10.88
CA ILE A 142 0.04 -11.06 11.69
C ILE A 142 1.33 -11.84 11.40
N ALA A 143 1.27 -13.16 11.32
CA ALA A 143 2.44 -14.00 11.00
C ALA A 143 3.01 -13.68 9.63
N MET A 144 2.14 -13.50 8.63
CA MET A 144 2.53 -13.13 7.30
C MET A 144 3.11 -11.72 7.24
N PHE A 145 2.47 -10.75 7.89
CA PHE A 145 2.94 -9.37 7.97
C PHE A 145 4.35 -9.29 8.61
N ARG A 146 4.57 -10.00 9.73
CA ARG A 146 5.89 -10.11 10.37
C ARG A 146 6.96 -10.68 9.45
N ARG A 147 6.62 -11.70 8.66
CA ARG A 147 7.59 -12.31 7.74
C ARG A 147 8.11 -11.32 6.69
N VAL A 148 7.28 -10.35 6.29
CA VAL A 148 7.62 -9.38 5.24
C VAL A 148 8.21 -8.10 5.81
N TYR A 149 7.63 -7.57 6.90
CA TYR A 149 8.00 -6.28 7.48
C TYR A 149 8.82 -6.36 8.76
N GLY A 150 9.10 -7.58 9.25
CA GLY A 150 9.91 -7.80 10.46
C GLY A 150 9.16 -7.67 11.78
N ASP A 151 8.04 -6.93 11.80
CA ASP A 151 7.27 -6.64 13.01
C ASP A 151 5.77 -6.94 12.84
N SER A 152 5.02 -6.99 13.96
CA SER A 152 3.56 -7.05 13.89
C SER A 152 2.98 -5.72 13.39
N PRO A 153 1.77 -5.72 12.77
CA PRO A 153 1.15 -4.48 12.29
C PRO A 153 1.13 -3.36 13.34
N THR A 154 0.70 -3.67 14.55
CA THR A 154 0.62 -2.69 15.64
C THR A 154 1.99 -2.08 15.98
N ARG A 155 3.03 -2.91 16.10
CA ARG A 155 4.38 -2.41 16.39
C ARG A 155 4.98 -1.65 15.22
N TYR A 156 4.72 -2.13 14.01
CA TYR A 156 5.17 -1.47 12.78
C TYR A 156 4.67 -0.03 12.69
N PHE A 157 3.40 0.22 13.02
CA PHE A 157 2.82 1.56 13.00
C PHE A 157 3.19 2.38 14.24
N SER A 158 3.18 1.81 15.45
CA SER A 158 3.55 2.57 16.65
C SER A 158 5.00 3.02 16.66
N SER A 159 5.92 2.24 16.09
CA SER A 159 7.34 2.63 15.96
C SER A 159 7.57 3.75 14.93
N ARG A 160 6.56 4.06 14.10
CA ARG A 160 6.62 5.08 13.03
C ARG A 160 5.70 6.28 13.29
N GLY A 161 5.09 6.35 14.47
CA GLY A 161 4.26 7.49 14.90
C GLY A 161 2.92 7.60 14.18
N ILE A 162 2.41 6.50 13.64
CA ILE A 162 1.11 6.43 12.95
C ILE A 162 0.09 5.71 13.83
#